data_59003b570e74256aff837e0a7a68e51c
#
_entry.id   59003b570e74256aff837e0a7a68e51c
#
_cell.length_a   1.000
_cell.length_b   1.000
_cell.length_c   1.000
_cell.angle_alpha   90.00
_cell.angle_beta   90.00
_cell.angle_gamma   90.00
#
_symmetry.space_group_name_H-M   'P 1'
#
loop_
_entity.id
_entity.type
_entity.pdbx_description
1 polymer ?
#
loop_
_entity_poly.entity_id
_entity_poly.type
_entity_poly.pdbx_seq_one_letter_code
_entity_poly.pdbx_strand_id
1 'polypeptide(L)'
;MSGSGSQGSGQRLRADCERCAGLCCVALPFTASADFAADKPAGQRCTHLTAENRCSIHAGLRESGFTGCAVFDCYGAGQRVTARPELTPGPEMFAVFRVTRPLHELLWLLTEAEATGHGGAARPLIAEIEALVDGDAAELRGVDVAAWRARAGPVLEEVSERVRRGLGGRDLRRADLAGARLRDGQLRGATLRGALLIAADLRGADLHRADLLGADLRDADLRGAGLADALFLTQPQLNAAHGDGTTTVPGALTRPAHWPSGSSPARNEAPHRARGMPPGKAAPVGGGSGLGGRSSNGRRTGRGGRGRRNGRAGGGDGTEGPGRRTG
;
A
#
# COMPACT_ATOMS: atom_id res chain seq x y z
N MET A 1 39.00 1.74 -13.53
CA MET A 1 38.04 2.85 -13.55
C MET A 1 36.91 2.50 -12.62
N SER A 2 36.84 3.25 -11.54
CA SER A 2 36.23 2.92 -10.25
C SER A 2 34.71 2.92 -10.28
N GLY A 3 34.10 1.85 -9.72
CA GLY A 3 32.65 1.69 -9.54
C GLY A 3 32.07 2.58 -8.44
N SER A 4 31.85 3.86 -8.71
CA SER A 4 31.26 4.84 -7.77
C SER A 4 29.77 5.16 -8.04
N GLY A 5 29.08 4.39 -8.90
CA GLY A 5 27.72 4.72 -9.36
C GLY A 5 26.56 4.22 -8.50
N SER A 6 26.72 3.12 -7.75
CA SER A 6 25.54 2.48 -7.10
C SER A 6 25.26 2.91 -5.65
N GLN A 7 26.24 3.46 -4.94
CA GLN A 7 26.02 3.94 -3.56
C GLN A 7 25.34 5.33 -3.51
N GLY A 8 25.38 6.11 -4.58
CA GLY A 8 24.82 7.46 -4.63
C GLY A 8 23.29 7.54 -4.75
N SER A 9 22.65 6.62 -5.49
CA SER A 9 21.21 6.66 -5.73
C SER A 9 20.39 6.19 -4.52
N GLY A 10 20.81 5.13 -3.84
CA GLY A 10 20.12 4.63 -2.66
C GLY A 10 20.10 5.63 -1.48
N GLN A 11 21.15 6.45 -1.34
CA GLN A 11 21.23 7.47 -0.30
C GLN A 11 20.30 8.67 -0.58
N ARG A 12 20.07 9.01 -1.85
CA ARG A 12 19.17 10.10 -2.25
C ARG A 12 17.69 9.77 -1.99
N LEU A 13 17.33 8.48 -1.96
CA LEU A 13 15.97 8.00 -1.73
C LEU A 13 15.68 7.71 -0.25
N ARG A 14 16.53 8.13 0.68
CA ARG A 14 16.29 8.08 2.13
C ARG A 14 15.84 9.43 2.63
N ALA A 15 14.85 9.44 3.53
CA ALA A 15 14.38 10.67 4.16
C ALA A 15 15.51 11.33 4.96
N ASP A 16 15.72 12.62 4.72
CA ASP A 16 16.62 13.49 5.47
C ASP A 16 15.82 14.70 5.95
N CYS A 17 15.24 14.56 7.15
CA CYS A 17 14.41 15.59 7.74
C CYS A 17 15.22 16.85 8.13
N GLU A 18 16.55 16.73 8.25
CA GLU A 18 17.41 17.89 8.57
C GLU A 18 17.50 18.89 7.42
N ARG A 19 17.34 18.41 6.20
CA ARG A 19 17.38 19.24 4.98
C ARG A 19 16.00 19.48 4.37
N CYS A 20 14.93 19.23 5.14
CA CYS A 20 13.56 19.34 4.66
C CYS A 20 12.80 20.47 5.34
N ALA A 21 12.02 21.23 4.61
CA ALA A 21 11.10 22.27 5.14
C ALA A 21 9.87 21.67 5.87
N GLY A 22 9.93 20.43 6.32
CA GLY A 22 8.85 19.78 7.05
C GLY A 22 7.64 19.45 6.17
N LEU A 23 7.85 19.13 4.89
CA LEU A 23 6.79 19.04 3.89
C LEU A 23 5.71 17.99 4.21
N CYS A 24 6.05 16.84 4.81
CA CYS A 24 5.06 15.87 5.27
C CYS A 24 4.12 16.46 6.34
N CYS A 25 4.66 17.35 7.22
CA CYS A 25 3.92 18.01 8.30
C CYS A 25 3.13 19.23 7.84
N VAL A 26 3.34 19.73 6.63
CA VAL A 26 2.63 20.90 6.10
C VAL A 26 1.75 20.53 4.90
N ALA A 27 2.32 19.88 3.88
CA ALA A 27 1.66 19.66 2.59
C ALA A 27 0.52 18.64 2.65
N LEU A 28 0.66 17.59 3.50
CA LEU A 28 -0.27 16.47 3.53
C LEU A 28 -1.38 16.66 4.57
N PRO A 29 -2.65 16.35 4.23
CA PRO A 29 -3.72 16.29 5.21
C PRO A 29 -3.68 14.98 6.00
N PHE A 30 -4.30 14.99 7.17
CA PHE A 30 -4.73 13.78 7.87
C PHE A 30 -6.00 14.05 8.66
N THR A 31 -6.76 12.99 8.93
CA THR A 31 -8.03 13.05 9.64
C THR A 31 -7.94 12.18 10.89
N ALA A 32 -8.55 12.64 11.97
CA ALA A 32 -8.63 11.90 13.23
C ALA A 32 -9.18 10.48 13.00
N SER A 33 -8.43 9.49 13.48
CA SER A 33 -8.66 8.06 13.23
C SER A 33 -7.84 7.22 14.21
N ALA A 34 -7.78 5.91 13.99
CA ALA A 34 -6.84 5.05 14.71
C ALA A 34 -5.36 5.43 14.47
N ASP A 35 -5.06 6.10 13.34
CA ASP A 35 -3.70 6.47 12.94
C ASP A 35 -3.30 7.90 13.29
N PHE A 36 -4.28 8.78 13.61
CA PHE A 36 -4.05 10.18 13.89
C PHE A 36 -4.94 10.70 15.01
N ALA A 37 -4.33 11.29 16.04
CA ALA A 37 -5.04 11.84 17.20
C ALA A 37 -5.83 13.12 16.91
N ALA A 38 -5.64 13.75 15.73
CA ALA A 38 -6.25 15.03 15.38
C ALA A 38 -6.47 15.17 13.88
N ASP A 39 -7.27 16.14 13.48
CA ASP A 39 -7.43 16.57 12.10
C ASP A 39 -6.36 17.59 11.71
N LYS A 40 -5.89 17.54 10.46
CA LYS A 40 -5.02 18.55 9.86
C LYS A 40 -5.35 18.72 8.38
N PRO A 41 -5.84 19.88 7.94
CA PRO A 41 -6.01 20.19 6.52
C PRO A 41 -4.69 20.23 5.75
N ALA A 42 -4.76 19.97 4.44
CA ALA A 42 -3.61 20.14 3.56
C ALA A 42 -3.13 21.60 3.56
N GLY A 43 -1.81 21.79 3.56
CA GLY A 43 -1.21 23.12 3.57
C GLY A 43 -1.18 23.81 4.93
N GLN A 44 -1.85 23.26 5.94
CA GLN A 44 -1.76 23.75 7.31
C GLN A 44 -0.56 23.12 8.03
N ARG A 45 0.17 23.94 8.78
CA ARG A 45 1.30 23.49 9.58
C ARG A 45 0.81 22.60 10.74
N CYS A 46 1.43 21.43 10.92
CA CYS A 46 1.16 20.56 12.06
C CYS A 46 1.53 21.28 13.37
N THR A 47 0.72 21.13 14.42
CA THR A 47 0.96 21.73 15.74
C THR A 47 2.25 21.24 16.41
N HIS A 48 2.73 20.05 16.03
CA HIS A 48 3.97 19.48 16.53
C HIS A 48 5.21 19.85 15.69
N LEU A 49 5.07 20.69 14.67
CA LEU A 49 6.19 21.13 13.85
C LEU A 49 6.81 22.40 14.46
N THR A 50 8.08 22.33 14.87
CA THR A 50 8.82 23.46 15.44
C THR A 50 9.16 24.53 14.39
N ALA A 51 9.62 25.72 14.83
CA ALA A 51 10.04 26.79 13.93
C ALA A 51 11.17 26.34 12.97
N GLU A 52 12.01 25.42 13.42
CA GLU A 52 13.15 24.83 12.66
C GLU A 52 12.72 23.68 11.76
N ASN A 53 11.42 23.49 11.53
CA ASN A 53 10.84 22.42 10.72
C ASN A 53 11.16 20.99 11.24
N ARG A 54 11.22 20.82 12.55
CA ARG A 54 11.38 19.52 13.21
C ARG A 54 10.08 19.08 13.88
N CYS A 55 9.80 17.79 13.84
CA CYS A 55 8.69 17.20 14.60
C CYS A 55 9.10 17.07 16.07
N SER A 56 8.44 17.81 16.96
CA SER A 56 8.74 17.79 18.41
C SER A 56 8.40 16.45 19.09
N ILE A 57 7.55 15.65 18.47
CA ILE A 57 7.12 14.33 18.99
C ILE A 57 7.67 13.17 18.14
N HIS A 58 8.69 13.41 17.29
CA HIS A 58 9.17 12.40 16.32
C HIS A 58 9.57 11.07 16.99
N ALA A 59 10.21 11.11 18.14
CA ALA A 59 10.64 9.91 18.87
C ALA A 59 9.47 9.13 19.51
N GLY A 60 8.31 9.77 19.74
CA GLY A 60 7.14 9.20 20.41
C GLY A 60 5.85 9.33 19.59
N LEU A 61 5.94 9.22 18.26
CA LEU A 61 4.79 9.39 17.36
C LEU A 61 3.66 8.39 17.65
N ARG A 62 3.99 7.14 17.94
CA ARG A 62 2.99 6.08 18.21
C ARG A 62 2.30 6.32 19.53
N GLU A 63 3.05 6.61 20.57
CA GLU A 63 2.57 6.89 21.92
C GLU A 63 1.73 8.17 21.95
N SER A 64 2.01 9.10 21.04
CA SER A 64 1.27 10.36 20.88
C SER A 64 0.01 10.21 19.99
N GLY A 65 -0.28 8.99 19.47
CA GLY A 65 -1.44 8.74 18.62
C GLY A 65 -1.26 9.16 17.15
N PHE A 66 -0.01 9.26 16.66
CA PHE A 66 0.31 9.61 15.29
C PHE A 66 1.01 8.45 14.56
N THR A 67 0.44 7.24 14.64
CA THR A 67 0.96 6.03 13.98
C THR A 67 1.13 6.23 12.48
N GLY A 68 0.23 6.93 11.82
CA GLY A 68 0.33 7.24 10.40
C GLY A 68 1.60 8.04 10.04
N CYS A 69 2.04 8.96 10.93
CA CYS A 69 3.32 9.66 10.75
C CYS A 69 4.53 8.73 10.96
N ALA A 70 4.43 7.78 11.92
CA ALA A 70 5.51 6.81 12.18
C ALA A 70 5.70 5.82 11.02
N VAL A 71 4.64 5.54 10.28
CA VAL A 71 4.65 4.65 9.10
C VAL A 71 5.11 5.39 7.84
N PHE A 72 4.87 6.69 7.75
CA PHE A 72 5.13 7.47 6.54
C PHE A 72 6.62 7.53 6.16
N ASP A 73 6.92 7.36 4.87
CA ASP A 73 8.23 7.64 4.27
C ASP A 73 8.06 8.52 3.03
N CYS A 74 8.90 9.54 2.91
CA CYS A 74 8.94 10.42 1.74
C CYS A 74 9.93 9.96 0.68
N TYR A 75 10.70 8.91 0.93
CA TYR A 75 11.75 8.41 0.02
C TYR A 75 12.70 9.53 -0.46
N GLY A 76 13.04 10.46 0.43
CA GLY A 76 13.92 11.59 0.08
C GLY A 76 13.26 12.73 -0.70
N ALA A 77 11.98 12.63 -1.05
CA ALA A 77 11.29 13.69 -1.80
C ALA A 77 11.24 15.03 -1.05
N GLY A 78 11.18 14.98 0.29
CA GLY A 78 11.12 16.18 1.13
C GLY A 78 12.32 17.10 0.93
N GLN A 79 13.53 16.60 1.15
CA GLN A 79 14.74 17.38 0.97
C GLN A 79 15.01 17.73 -0.50
N ARG A 80 14.60 16.84 -1.45
CA ARG A 80 14.76 17.11 -2.90
C ARG A 80 13.95 18.32 -3.31
N VAL A 81 12.68 18.40 -2.90
CA VAL A 81 11.80 19.54 -3.21
C VAL A 81 12.23 20.80 -2.47
N THR A 82 12.66 20.68 -1.21
CA THR A 82 13.16 21.82 -0.41
C THR A 82 14.43 22.45 -1.02
N ALA A 83 15.28 21.66 -1.66
CA ALA A 83 16.51 22.13 -2.25
C ALA A 83 16.32 22.89 -3.58
N ARG A 84 15.10 22.99 -4.12
CA ARG A 84 14.81 23.70 -5.38
C ARG A 84 14.77 25.23 -5.14
N PRO A 85 15.69 25.98 -5.74
CA PRO A 85 15.83 27.41 -5.45
C PRO A 85 14.66 28.25 -5.96
N GLU A 86 13.93 27.76 -6.97
CA GLU A 86 12.76 28.42 -7.54
C GLU A 86 11.50 28.27 -6.67
N LEU A 87 11.48 27.34 -5.70
CA LEU A 87 10.33 27.09 -4.86
C LEU A 87 10.48 27.74 -3.47
N THR A 88 9.46 28.44 -3.06
CA THR A 88 9.32 28.93 -1.67
C THR A 88 8.28 28.11 -0.93
N PRO A 89 8.35 27.99 0.43
CA PRO A 89 7.34 27.31 1.22
C PRO A 89 5.93 27.84 0.95
N GLY A 90 5.07 27.04 0.33
CA GLY A 90 3.73 27.45 -0.08
C GLY A 90 3.04 26.42 -0.97
N PRO A 91 1.85 26.77 -1.49
CA PRO A 91 1.00 25.83 -2.25
C PRO A 91 1.70 25.17 -3.44
N GLU A 92 2.61 25.89 -4.11
CA GLU A 92 3.36 25.37 -5.24
C GLU A 92 4.34 24.28 -4.81
N MET A 93 5.17 24.55 -3.81
CA MET A 93 6.09 23.57 -3.25
C MET A 93 5.33 22.33 -2.74
N PHE A 94 4.15 22.51 -2.14
CA PHE A 94 3.33 21.41 -1.67
C PHE A 94 2.76 20.56 -2.83
N ALA A 95 2.39 21.20 -3.94
CA ALA A 95 1.94 20.50 -5.13
C ALA A 95 3.06 19.66 -5.75
N VAL A 96 4.27 20.24 -5.89
CA VAL A 96 5.45 19.52 -6.35
C VAL A 96 5.78 18.33 -5.44
N PHE A 97 5.73 18.52 -4.12
CA PHE A 97 6.00 17.43 -3.17
C PHE A 97 5.01 16.25 -3.31
N ARG A 98 3.71 16.53 -3.52
CA ARG A 98 2.69 15.49 -3.71
C ARG A 98 2.94 14.62 -4.94
N VAL A 99 3.58 15.15 -5.96
CA VAL A 99 3.96 14.41 -7.18
C VAL A 99 5.33 13.74 -7.02
N THR A 100 6.31 14.44 -6.46
CA THR A 100 7.68 13.93 -6.30
C THR A 100 7.73 12.71 -5.39
N ARG A 101 6.97 12.71 -4.28
CA ARG A 101 6.99 11.59 -3.32
C ARG A 101 6.64 10.25 -3.96
N PRO A 102 5.53 10.07 -4.69
CA PRO A 102 5.23 8.79 -5.33
C PRO A 102 6.18 8.45 -6.49
N LEU A 103 6.79 9.42 -7.16
CA LEU A 103 7.85 9.16 -8.13
C LEU A 103 9.12 8.63 -7.45
N HIS A 104 9.50 9.15 -6.28
CA HIS A 104 10.60 8.63 -5.48
C HIS A 104 10.33 7.21 -4.96
N GLU A 105 9.08 6.88 -4.61
CA GLU A 105 8.69 5.51 -4.29
C GLU A 105 8.90 4.56 -5.49
N LEU A 106 8.54 5.00 -6.71
CA LEU A 106 8.83 4.24 -7.93
C LEU A 106 10.33 4.08 -8.18
N LEU A 107 11.11 5.15 -8.00
CA LEU A 107 12.58 5.09 -8.09
C LEU A 107 13.15 4.07 -7.11
N TRP A 108 12.65 4.04 -5.86
CA TRP A 108 13.05 3.04 -4.88
C TRP A 108 12.82 1.63 -5.39
N LEU A 109 11.61 1.31 -5.85
CA LEU A 109 11.24 -0.02 -6.34
C LEU A 109 12.01 -0.42 -7.61
N LEU A 110 12.20 0.51 -8.55
CA LEU A 110 12.96 0.27 -9.77
C LEU A 110 14.46 0.08 -9.50
N THR A 111 15.03 0.83 -8.54
CA THR A 111 16.42 0.66 -8.10
C THR A 111 16.64 -0.69 -7.44
N GLU A 112 15.68 -1.14 -6.62
CA GLU A 112 15.71 -2.48 -6.05
C GLU A 112 15.64 -3.55 -7.16
N ALA A 113 14.74 -3.37 -8.14
CA ALA A 113 14.66 -4.27 -9.29
C ALA A 113 15.99 -4.37 -10.05
N GLU A 114 16.66 -3.24 -10.29
CA GLU A 114 17.99 -3.21 -10.93
C GLU A 114 19.03 -3.98 -10.12
N ALA A 115 19.04 -3.81 -8.80
CA ALA A 115 19.98 -4.45 -7.89
C ALA A 115 19.87 -5.98 -7.88
N THR A 116 18.75 -6.57 -8.30
CA THR A 116 18.59 -8.02 -8.44
C THR A 116 19.43 -8.64 -9.56
N GLY A 117 20.03 -7.83 -10.43
CA GLY A 117 20.71 -8.27 -11.66
C GLY A 117 19.77 -8.65 -12.81
N HIS A 118 18.46 -8.62 -12.60
CA HIS A 118 17.43 -8.90 -13.61
C HIS A 118 16.71 -7.65 -14.11
N GLY A 119 16.99 -6.49 -13.53
CA GLY A 119 16.27 -5.23 -13.74
C GLY A 119 16.78 -4.36 -14.88
N GLY A 120 17.43 -4.91 -15.93
CA GLY A 120 17.95 -4.10 -17.05
C GLY A 120 16.90 -3.18 -17.68
N ALA A 121 15.63 -3.59 -17.73
CA ALA A 121 14.51 -2.79 -18.22
C ALA A 121 14.09 -1.66 -17.24
N ALA A 122 14.56 -1.67 -16.00
CA ALA A 122 14.29 -0.60 -15.03
C ALA A 122 15.13 0.66 -15.29
N ARG A 123 16.35 0.50 -15.82
CA ARG A 123 17.31 1.63 -16.04
C ARG A 123 16.75 2.78 -16.85
N PRO A 124 16.11 2.57 -18.01
CA PRO A 124 15.51 3.68 -18.77
C PRO A 124 14.46 4.42 -17.96
N LEU A 125 13.60 3.69 -17.23
CA LEU A 125 12.56 4.29 -16.40
C LEU A 125 13.15 5.09 -15.24
N ILE A 126 14.20 4.60 -14.60
CA ILE A 126 14.92 5.31 -13.55
C ILE A 126 15.45 6.64 -14.12
N ALA A 127 16.17 6.60 -15.23
CA ALA A 127 16.73 7.79 -15.85
C ALA A 127 15.67 8.82 -16.26
N GLU A 128 14.56 8.37 -16.83
CA GLU A 128 13.44 9.23 -17.22
C GLU A 128 12.78 9.88 -15.99
N ILE A 129 12.54 9.12 -14.91
CA ILE A 129 11.92 9.66 -13.68
C ILE A 129 12.90 10.61 -12.98
N GLU A 130 14.20 10.31 -12.93
CA GLU A 130 15.21 11.23 -12.39
C GLU A 130 15.26 12.54 -13.16
N ALA A 131 15.29 12.48 -14.51
CA ALA A 131 15.26 13.68 -15.36
C ALA A 131 13.98 14.50 -15.14
N LEU A 132 12.83 13.83 -14.98
CA LEU A 132 11.56 14.49 -14.69
C LEU A 132 11.56 15.17 -13.31
N VAL A 133 12.07 14.51 -12.29
CA VAL A 133 12.18 15.06 -10.93
C VAL A 133 13.18 16.22 -10.86
N ASP A 134 14.20 16.24 -11.72
CA ASP A 134 15.18 17.33 -11.83
C ASP A 134 14.74 18.46 -12.78
N GLY A 135 13.71 18.22 -13.59
CA GLY A 135 13.16 19.14 -14.57
C GLY A 135 12.37 20.30 -13.95
N ASP A 136 11.60 20.99 -14.78
CA ASP A 136 10.82 22.17 -14.39
C ASP A 136 9.72 21.83 -13.35
N ALA A 137 9.56 22.70 -12.35
CA ALA A 137 8.58 22.51 -11.29
C ALA A 137 7.12 22.58 -11.78
N ALA A 138 6.84 23.41 -12.82
CA ALA A 138 5.49 23.51 -13.37
C ALA A 138 5.14 22.26 -14.18
N GLU A 139 6.07 21.73 -14.96
CA GLU A 139 5.91 20.46 -15.67
C GLU A 139 5.70 19.31 -14.67
N LEU A 140 6.51 19.24 -13.62
CA LEU A 140 6.44 18.20 -12.61
C LEU A 140 5.06 18.17 -11.90
N ARG A 141 4.43 19.33 -11.66
CA ARG A 141 3.08 19.39 -11.08
C ARG A 141 1.99 18.76 -11.96
N GLY A 142 2.19 18.77 -13.27
CA GLY A 142 1.26 18.21 -14.26
C GLY A 142 1.43 16.72 -14.51
N VAL A 143 2.38 16.06 -13.86
CA VAL A 143 2.71 14.66 -14.14
C VAL A 143 1.61 13.71 -13.68
N ASP A 144 1.19 12.83 -14.58
CA ASP A 144 0.35 11.68 -14.27
C ASP A 144 1.17 10.54 -13.66
N VAL A 145 1.19 10.49 -12.34
CA VAL A 145 1.88 9.43 -11.58
C VAL A 145 1.28 8.04 -11.88
N ALA A 146 -0.02 7.96 -12.21
CA ALA A 146 -0.65 6.68 -12.52
C ALA A 146 -0.10 6.09 -13.82
N ALA A 147 0.16 6.94 -14.83
CA ALA A 147 0.82 6.52 -16.06
C ALA A 147 2.24 5.97 -15.80
N TRP A 148 3.01 6.59 -14.91
CA TRP A 148 4.33 6.09 -14.50
C TRP A 148 4.26 4.76 -13.78
N ARG A 149 3.29 4.58 -12.88
CA ARG A 149 3.03 3.28 -12.23
C ARG A 149 2.65 2.20 -13.25
N ALA A 150 1.83 2.53 -14.24
CA ALA A 150 1.45 1.61 -15.30
C ALA A 150 2.65 1.17 -16.16
N ARG A 151 3.63 2.06 -16.39
CA ARG A 151 4.88 1.72 -17.10
C ARG A 151 5.81 0.87 -16.25
N ALA A 152 5.94 1.17 -14.95
CA ALA A 152 6.83 0.44 -14.04
C ALA A 152 6.29 -0.95 -13.67
N GLY A 153 4.97 -1.13 -13.59
CA GLY A 153 4.33 -2.37 -13.16
C GLY A 153 4.82 -3.63 -13.88
N PRO A 154 4.80 -3.68 -15.23
CA PRO A 154 5.29 -4.82 -16.00
C PRO A 154 6.77 -5.14 -15.77
N VAL A 155 7.62 -4.11 -15.62
CA VAL A 155 9.05 -4.29 -15.35
C VAL A 155 9.27 -4.94 -13.98
N LEU A 156 8.58 -4.44 -12.94
CA LEU A 156 8.65 -5.02 -11.60
C LEU A 156 8.08 -6.44 -11.55
N GLU A 157 7.04 -6.73 -12.37
CA GLU A 157 6.48 -8.08 -12.50
C GLU A 157 7.50 -9.05 -13.10
N GLU A 158 8.10 -8.68 -14.24
CA GLU A 158 9.09 -9.51 -14.93
C GLU A 158 10.30 -9.81 -14.02
N VAL A 159 10.82 -8.82 -13.31
CA VAL A 159 11.91 -9.01 -12.35
C VAL A 159 11.51 -9.99 -11.25
N SER A 160 10.33 -9.79 -10.66
CA SER A 160 9.81 -10.69 -9.64
C SER A 160 9.72 -12.14 -10.13
N GLU A 161 9.15 -12.36 -11.33
CA GLU A 161 9.03 -13.69 -11.91
C GLU A 161 10.39 -14.34 -12.16
N ARG A 162 11.38 -13.58 -12.65
CA ARG A 162 12.74 -14.07 -12.87
C ARG A 162 13.43 -14.48 -11.58
N VAL A 163 13.35 -13.64 -10.53
CA VAL A 163 13.99 -13.91 -9.24
C VAL A 163 13.36 -15.11 -8.52
N ARG A 164 12.03 -15.28 -8.66
CA ARG A 164 11.28 -16.37 -8.02
C ARG A 164 11.25 -17.66 -8.83
N ARG A 165 11.80 -17.65 -10.04
CA ARG A 165 11.80 -18.83 -10.94
C ARG A 165 12.44 -20.05 -10.28
N GLY A 166 11.76 -21.18 -10.33
CA GLY A 166 12.24 -22.46 -9.78
C GLY A 166 12.05 -22.61 -8.26
N LEU A 167 11.50 -21.63 -7.56
CA LEU A 167 11.25 -21.74 -6.12
C LEU A 167 9.93 -22.43 -5.77
N GLY A 168 9.02 -22.62 -6.75
CA GLY A 168 7.72 -23.26 -6.51
C GLY A 168 6.80 -22.47 -5.57
N GLY A 169 7.01 -21.15 -5.43
CA GLY A 169 6.26 -20.30 -4.52
C GLY A 169 4.78 -20.17 -4.90
N ARG A 170 3.93 -20.04 -3.90
CA ARG A 170 2.48 -19.90 -4.05
C ARG A 170 2.12 -18.57 -4.72
N ASP A 171 1.06 -18.58 -5.56
CA ASP A 171 0.43 -17.34 -6.02
C ASP A 171 -0.65 -16.91 -5.02
N LEU A 172 -0.37 -15.84 -4.31
CA LEU A 172 -1.22 -15.22 -3.31
C LEU A 172 -1.47 -13.72 -3.63
N ARG A 173 -1.39 -13.35 -4.92
CA ARG A 173 -1.67 -11.98 -5.36
C ARG A 173 -3.07 -11.55 -4.94
N ARG A 174 -3.15 -10.39 -4.28
CA ARG A 174 -4.41 -9.79 -3.81
C ARG A 174 -5.24 -10.72 -2.91
N ALA A 175 -4.63 -11.78 -2.35
CA ALA A 175 -5.32 -12.66 -1.43
C ALA A 175 -5.73 -11.88 -0.17
N ASP A 176 -6.92 -12.16 0.33
CA ASP A 176 -7.34 -11.72 1.65
C ASP A 176 -6.80 -12.71 2.69
N LEU A 177 -5.77 -12.29 3.37
CA LEU A 177 -5.07 -13.02 4.43
C LEU A 177 -5.10 -12.25 5.75
N ALA A 178 -6.07 -11.33 5.91
CA ALA A 178 -6.22 -10.57 7.15
C ALA A 178 -6.46 -11.52 8.34
N GLY A 179 -5.65 -11.38 9.39
CA GLY A 179 -5.66 -12.25 10.56
C GLY A 179 -5.30 -13.72 10.30
N ALA A 180 -4.77 -14.04 9.11
CA ALA A 180 -4.42 -15.41 8.75
C ALA A 180 -3.31 -15.97 9.65
N ARG A 181 -3.39 -17.27 9.96
CA ARG A 181 -2.37 -18.00 10.72
C ARG A 181 -1.34 -18.58 9.73
N LEU A 182 -0.26 -17.84 9.51
CA LEU A 182 0.83 -18.20 8.60
C LEU A 182 2.16 -18.41 9.34
N ARG A 183 2.07 -18.71 10.64
CA ARG A 183 3.23 -18.96 11.47
C ARG A 183 4.05 -20.14 10.93
N ASP A 184 5.40 -19.95 10.93
CA ASP A 184 6.36 -20.90 10.37
C ASP A 184 6.04 -21.31 8.92
N GLY A 185 5.26 -20.45 8.21
CA GLY A 185 4.75 -20.70 6.87
C GLY A 185 5.87 -20.73 5.84
N GLN A 186 5.79 -21.72 4.94
CA GLN A 186 6.69 -21.84 3.80
C GLN A 186 6.18 -20.93 2.66
N LEU A 187 6.58 -19.65 2.71
CA LEU A 187 6.20 -18.62 1.73
C LEU A 187 7.36 -18.23 0.81
N ARG A 188 8.42 -19.06 0.81
CA ARG A 188 9.58 -18.88 -0.05
C ARG A 188 9.14 -18.75 -1.51
N GLY A 189 9.56 -17.67 -2.17
CA GLY A 189 9.21 -17.39 -3.57
C GLY A 189 7.72 -17.16 -3.81
N ALA A 190 6.89 -17.00 -2.80
CA ALA A 190 5.48 -16.66 -2.97
C ALA A 190 5.32 -15.27 -3.60
N THR A 191 4.28 -15.06 -4.42
CA THR A 191 3.87 -13.70 -4.76
C THR A 191 2.71 -13.28 -3.86
N LEU A 192 2.96 -12.25 -3.05
CA LEU A 192 2.03 -11.64 -2.12
C LEU A 192 1.65 -10.21 -2.57
N ARG A 193 1.82 -9.91 -3.87
CA ARG A 193 1.53 -8.59 -4.44
C ARG A 193 0.11 -8.14 -4.11
N GLY A 194 0.01 -7.01 -3.42
CA GLY A 194 -1.28 -6.44 -3.03
C GLY A 194 -2.11 -7.32 -2.10
N ALA A 195 -1.52 -8.35 -1.47
CA ALA A 195 -2.23 -9.17 -0.49
C ALA A 195 -2.55 -8.38 0.77
N LEU A 196 -3.70 -8.63 1.37
CA LEU A 196 -4.10 -8.08 2.65
C LEU A 196 -3.57 -9.01 3.76
N LEU A 197 -2.49 -8.61 4.42
CA LEU A 197 -1.86 -9.34 5.53
C LEU A 197 -2.08 -8.64 6.88
N ILE A 198 -3.12 -7.80 6.96
CA ILE A 198 -3.43 -7.02 8.16
C ILE A 198 -3.59 -7.97 9.36
N ALA A 199 -2.83 -7.73 10.43
CA ALA A 199 -2.82 -8.53 11.64
C ALA A 199 -2.58 -10.04 11.41
N ALA A 200 -1.94 -10.43 10.29
CA ALA A 200 -1.58 -11.83 10.04
C ALA A 200 -0.45 -12.29 10.97
N ASP A 201 -0.53 -13.53 11.46
CA ASP A 201 0.54 -14.17 12.22
C ASP A 201 1.55 -14.80 11.26
N LEU A 202 2.62 -14.07 10.98
CA LEU A 202 3.75 -14.47 10.10
C LEU A 202 5.00 -14.83 10.90
N ARG A 203 4.87 -15.09 12.20
CA ARG A 203 6.02 -15.43 13.05
C ARG A 203 6.78 -16.63 12.51
N GLY A 204 8.11 -16.47 12.40
CA GLY A 204 8.98 -17.52 11.89
C GLY A 204 8.76 -17.89 10.41
N ALA A 205 7.91 -17.17 9.67
CA ALA A 205 7.64 -17.49 8.26
C ALA A 205 8.89 -17.30 7.39
N ASP A 206 9.13 -18.23 6.47
CA ASP A 206 10.15 -18.10 5.43
C ASP A 206 9.59 -17.31 4.24
N LEU A 207 9.96 -16.04 4.15
CA LEU A 207 9.61 -15.11 3.09
C LEU A 207 10.78 -14.85 2.12
N HIS A 208 11.79 -15.74 2.10
CA HIS A 208 12.92 -15.64 1.19
C HIS A 208 12.45 -15.49 -0.26
N ARG A 209 12.86 -14.41 -0.91
CA ARG A 209 12.44 -14.02 -2.27
C ARG A 209 10.92 -13.98 -2.49
N ALA A 210 10.13 -13.82 -1.44
CA ALA A 210 8.72 -13.51 -1.60
C ALA A 210 8.55 -12.09 -2.14
N ASP A 211 7.57 -11.90 -3.04
CA ASP A 211 7.25 -10.59 -3.60
C ASP A 211 6.15 -9.92 -2.77
N LEU A 212 6.51 -8.84 -2.08
CA LEU A 212 5.66 -8.08 -1.16
C LEU A 212 5.21 -6.73 -1.73
N LEU A 213 5.34 -6.52 -3.07
CA LEU A 213 4.93 -5.25 -3.68
C LEU A 213 3.49 -4.89 -3.33
N GLY A 214 3.31 -3.79 -2.59
CA GLY A 214 1.99 -3.29 -2.22
C GLY A 214 1.20 -4.19 -1.27
N ALA A 215 1.83 -5.19 -0.63
CA ALA A 215 1.19 -5.97 0.42
C ALA A 215 0.88 -5.10 1.64
N ASP A 216 -0.29 -5.26 2.25
CA ASP A 216 -0.69 -4.54 3.45
C ASP A 216 -0.28 -5.33 4.69
N LEU A 217 0.81 -4.89 5.34
CA LEU A 217 1.39 -5.51 6.52
C LEU A 217 1.00 -4.80 7.84
N ARG A 218 -0.04 -3.98 7.85
CA ARG A 218 -0.48 -3.29 9.08
C ARG A 218 -0.76 -4.30 10.18
N ASP A 219 -0.12 -4.09 11.34
CA ASP A 219 -0.24 -4.96 12.53
C ASP A 219 0.14 -6.44 12.30
N ALA A 220 0.74 -6.79 11.15
CA ALA A 220 1.24 -8.15 10.91
C ALA A 220 2.39 -8.48 11.89
N ASP A 221 2.37 -9.70 12.43
CA ASP A 221 3.41 -10.18 13.34
C ASP A 221 4.51 -10.91 12.56
N LEU A 222 5.64 -10.22 12.34
CA LEU A 222 6.81 -10.69 11.61
C LEU A 222 7.94 -11.19 12.52
N ARG A 223 7.71 -11.38 13.83
CA ARG A 223 8.75 -11.82 14.76
C ARG A 223 9.39 -13.12 14.30
N GLY A 224 10.72 -13.11 14.17
CA GLY A 224 11.48 -14.26 13.67
C GLY A 224 11.30 -14.58 12.19
N ALA A 225 10.57 -13.78 11.41
CA ALA A 225 10.38 -14.02 9.99
C ALA A 225 11.65 -13.72 9.18
N GLY A 226 11.86 -14.51 8.12
CA GLY A 226 12.98 -14.38 7.19
C GLY A 226 12.64 -13.51 5.99
N LEU A 227 12.98 -12.20 6.04
CA LEU A 227 12.70 -11.22 4.99
C LEU A 227 13.95 -10.69 4.27
N ALA A 228 15.16 -11.18 4.61
CA ALA A 228 16.42 -10.61 4.12
C ALA A 228 16.49 -10.39 2.61
N ASP A 229 15.90 -11.30 1.82
CA ASP A 229 15.87 -11.27 0.36
C ASP A 229 14.45 -11.09 -0.20
N ALA A 230 13.50 -10.64 0.62
CA ALA A 230 12.14 -10.34 0.16
C ALA A 230 12.18 -9.20 -0.86
N LEU A 231 11.34 -9.30 -1.91
CA LEU A 231 11.30 -8.34 -3.01
C LEU A 231 10.27 -7.26 -2.77
N PHE A 232 10.63 -6.02 -3.12
CA PHE A 232 9.74 -4.86 -3.14
C PHE A 232 9.07 -4.56 -1.80
N LEU A 233 9.75 -4.95 -0.72
CA LEU A 233 9.39 -4.57 0.63
C LEU A 233 9.86 -3.12 0.88
N THR A 234 9.00 -2.32 1.49
CA THR A 234 9.27 -0.90 1.75
C THR A 234 9.38 -0.60 3.24
N GLN A 235 10.04 0.52 3.57
CA GLN A 235 10.15 0.98 4.96
C GLN A 235 8.77 1.21 5.62
N PRO A 236 7.77 1.84 4.94
CA PRO A 236 6.41 1.95 5.47
C PRO A 236 5.76 0.62 5.85
N GLN A 237 5.96 -0.43 5.06
CA GLN A 237 5.42 -1.75 5.35
C GLN A 237 6.05 -2.34 6.63
N LEU A 238 7.37 -2.23 6.80
CA LEU A 238 8.05 -2.65 8.03
C LEU A 238 7.62 -1.81 9.23
N ASN A 239 7.52 -0.49 9.04
CA ASN A 239 7.09 0.40 10.10
C ASN A 239 5.67 0.11 10.57
N ALA A 240 4.81 -0.41 9.71
CA ALA A 240 3.42 -0.75 10.04
C ALA A 240 3.27 -2.11 10.73
N ALA A 241 4.30 -2.95 10.71
CA ALA A 241 4.27 -4.31 11.24
C ALA A 241 4.97 -4.42 12.62
N HIS A 242 4.82 -5.57 13.25
CA HIS A 242 5.51 -5.96 14.47
C HIS A 242 6.63 -6.96 14.15
N GLY A 243 7.82 -6.70 14.63
CA GLY A 243 8.97 -7.59 14.51
C GLY A 243 9.79 -7.60 15.79
N ASP A 244 10.92 -8.30 15.79
CA ASP A 244 11.85 -8.33 16.90
C ASP A 244 13.32 -8.44 16.45
N GLY A 245 14.24 -8.65 17.39
CA GLY A 245 15.67 -8.81 17.12
C GLY A 245 16.02 -9.99 16.22
N THR A 246 15.13 -10.97 16.09
CA THR A 246 15.35 -12.20 15.29
C THR A 246 14.76 -12.09 13.88
N THR A 247 13.92 -11.08 13.61
CA THR A 247 13.40 -10.81 12.26
C THR A 247 14.53 -10.33 11.35
N THR A 248 14.77 -10.99 10.22
CA THR A 248 15.74 -10.50 9.23
C THR A 248 15.08 -9.59 8.22
N VAL A 249 15.73 -8.48 7.88
CA VAL A 249 15.18 -7.48 6.93
C VAL A 249 16.17 -7.25 5.78
N PRO A 250 15.69 -6.83 4.58
CA PRO A 250 16.58 -6.47 3.47
C PRO A 250 17.58 -5.39 3.88
N GLY A 251 18.84 -5.51 3.43
CA GLY A 251 19.92 -4.59 3.81
C GLY A 251 19.71 -3.13 3.39
N ALA A 252 18.83 -2.87 2.43
CA ALA A 252 18.44 -1.53 2.03
C ALA A 252 17.47 -0.85 3.01
N LEU A 253 16.79 -1.62 3.87
CA LEU A 253 15.82 -1.15 4.85
C LEU A 253 16.41 -1.09 6.26
N THR A 254 15.80 -0.28 7.11
CA THR A 254 16.21 -0.14 8.51
C THR A 254 15.19 -0.85 9.41
N ARG A 255 15.69 -1.62 10.38
CA ARG A 255 14.82 -2.20 11.41
C ARG A 255 14.09 -1.10 12.16
N PRO A 256 12.74 -1.15 12.25
CA PRO A 256 11.98 -0.15 12.97
C PRO A 256 12.38 -0.04 14.44
N ALA A 257 12.52 1.18 14.96
CA ALA A 257 12.97 1.43 16.33
C ALA A 257 11.99 0.90 17.41
N HIS A 258 10.71 0.72 17.05
CA HIS A 258 9.69 0.16 17.96
C HIS A 258 9.76 -1.36 18.08
N TRP A 259 10.59 -2.05 17.27
CA TRP A 259 10.80 -3.48 17.40
C TRP A 259 11.79 -3.75 18.55
N PRO A 260 11.47 -4.64 19.51
CA PRO A 260 12.40 -4.97 20.59
C PRO A 260 13.68 -5.60 20.04
N SER A 261 14.82 -5.27 20.66
CA SER A 261 16.14 -5.72 20.22
C SER A 261 16.41 -7.20 20.52
N GLY A 262 15.68 -7.81 21.48
CA GLY A 262 15.76 -9.23 21.84
C GLY A 262 14.67 -10.07 21.20
N SER A 263 14.78 -11.41 21.29
CA SER A 263 13.66 -12.30 21.00
C SER A 263 12.56 -12.02 22.02
N SER A 264 11.42 -11.51 21.55
CA SER A 264 10.25 -11.36 22.44
C SER A 264 9.70 -12.75 22.76
N PRO A 265 9.57 -13.14 24.04
CA PRO A 265 8.90 -14.39 24.37
C PRO A 265 7.51 -14.37 23.75
N ALA A 266 7.12 -15.48 23.13
CA ALA A 266 5.77 -15.64 22.57
C ALA A 266 4.75 -15.25 23.65
N ARG A 267 4.12 -14.08 23.54
CA ARG A 267 2.95 -13.79 24.35
C ARG A 267 1.90 -14.79 23.90
N ASN A 268 1.53 -15.69 24.79
CA ASN A 268 0.28 -16.44 24.69
C ASN A 268 -0.87 -15.44 24.93
N GLU A 269 -1.06 -14.51 24.02
CA GLU A 269 -2.27 -13.71 24.01
C GLU A 269 -3.37 -14.60 23.40
N ALA A 270 -4.29 -14.98 24.29
CA ALA A 270 -5.54 -15.58 23.89
C ALA A 270 -6.19 -14.73 22.78
N PRO A 271 -6.87 -15.36 21.80
CA PRO A 271 -7.47 -14.63 20.71
C PRO A 271 -8.34 -13.50 21.29
N HIS A 272 -8.13 -12.27 20.79
CA HIS A 272 -9.01 -11.15 21.08
C HIS A 272 -10.44 -11.63 20.81
N ARG A 273 -11.16 -11.96 21.87
CA ARG A 273 -12.60 -12.15 21.79
C ARG A 273 -13.15 -10.82 21.30
N ALA A 274 -13.72 -10.85 20.09
CA ALA A 274 -14.57 -9.77 19.64
C ALA A 274 -15.45 -9.37 20.83
N ARG A 275 -15.35 -8.12 21.25
CA ARG A 275 -16.24 -7.59 22.31
C ARG A 275 -17.65 -7.78 21.80
N GLY A 276 -18.35 -8.75 22.43
CA GLY A 276 -19.72 -9.07 22.10
C GLY A 276 -20.56 -7.80 22.16
N MET A 277 -21.32 -7.55 21.12
CA MET A 277 -22.46 -6.67 21.16
C MET A 277 -23.32 -7.10 22.38
N PRO A 278 -23.83 -6.16 23.18
CA PRO A 278 -24.75 -6.50 24.26
C PRO A 278 -25.99 -7.19 23.65
N PRO A 279 -26.52 -8.26 24.32
CA PRO A 279 -27.71 -8.94 23.83
C PRO A 279 -28.88 -7.95 23.80
N GLY A 280 -29.45 -7.77 22.62
CA GLY A 280 -30.70 -7.01 22.44
C GLY A 280 -31.78 -7.60 23.37
N LYS A 281 -32.43 -6.72 24.14
CA LYS A 281 -33.58 -7.07 24.98
C LYS A 281 -34.65 -7.71 24.11
N ALA A 282 -34.88 -9.01 24.31
CA ALA A 282 -36.05 -9.72 23.77
C ALA A 282 -37.32 -9.14 24.42
N ALA A 283 -38.25 -8.68 23.59
CA ALA A 283 -39.60 -8.33 24.01
C ALA A 283 -40.36 -9.61 24.41
N PRO A 284 -41.24 -9.56 25.39
CA PRO A 284 -41.98 -10.75 25.84
C PRO A 284 -43.08 -11.08 24.83
N VAL A 285 -43.05 -12.31 24.32
CA VAL A 285 -44.16 -12.89 23.56
C VAL A 285 -45.13 -13.50 24.54
N GLY A 286 -46.32 -12.91 24.58
CA GLY A 286 -47.45 -13.39 25.38
C GLY A 286 -47.91 -14.77 24.92
N GLY A 287 -48.21 -15.63 25.88
CA GLY A 287 -48.75 -16.95 25.67
C GLY A 287 -50.24 -16.91 25.21
N GLY A 288 -50.57 -17.87 24.38
CA GLY A 288 -51.95 -18.17 23.94
C GLY A 288 -52.04 -19.65 23.59
N SER A 289 -52.59 -20.42 24.50
CA SER A 289 -52.95 -21.85 24.39
C SER A 289 -54.09 -22.03 23.41
N GLY A 290 -54.11 -23.15 22.63
CA GLY A 290 -55.35 -23.69 22.09
C GLY A 290 -55.21 -24.67 20.93
N LEU A 291 -55.15 -25.93 21.23
CA LEU A 291 -55.87 -27.08 20.67
C LEU A 291 -56.14 -27.22 19.12
N GLY A 292 -55.62 -28.28 18.56
CA GLY A 292 -56.42 -29.32 17.91
C GLY A 292 -56.62 -29.24 16.39
N GLY A 293 -56.33 -30.34 15.70
CA GLY A 293 -57.04 -30.63 14.48
C GLY A 293 -56.24 -31.19 13.30
N ARG A 294 -56.24 -32.42 13.16
CA ARG A 294 -55.96 -33.42 12.13
C ARG A 294 -56.24 -33.02 10.64
N SER A 295 -55.39 -33.58 9.80
CA SER A 295 -55.66 -34.41 8.59
C SER A 295 -56.06 -33.74 7.27
N SER A 296 -55.35 -34.15 6.29
CA SER A 296 -55.74 -34.72 4.98
C SER A 296 -55.24 -33.98 3.74
N ASN A 297 -54.41 -34.69 3.04
CA ASN A 297 -54.43 -35.07 1.62
C ASN A 297 -55.13 -34.14 0.59
N GLY A 298 -54.42 -33.87 -0.49
CA GLY A 298 -55.05 -33.34 -1.70
C GLY A 298 -54.05 -33.11 -2.83
N ARG A 299 -53.78 -34.10 -3.64
CA ARG A 299 -53.18 -34.00 -4.97
C ARG A 299 -54.13 -33.28 -5.93
N ARG A 300 -53.59 -32.51 -6.90
CA ARG A 300 -53.94 -32.46 -8.36
C ARG A 300 -53.25 -31.27 -9.02
N THR A 301 -52.35 -31.48 -9.95
CA THR A 301 -52.49 -31.62 -11.41
C THR A 301 -53.16 -30.45 -12.15
N GLY A 302 -52.49 -29.94 -13.16
CA GLY A 302 -53.06 -29.20 -14.27
C GLY A 302 -52.18 -28.06 -14.77
N ARG A 303 -51.38 -28.29 -15.80
CA ARG A 303 -51.52 -27.94 -17.22
C ARG A 303 -51.92 -26.47 -17.43
N GLY A 304 -51.07 -25.63 -18.07
CA GLY A 304 -50.90 -25.61 -19.50
C GLY A 304 -51.21 -24.20 -19.98
N GLY A 305 -50.51 -23.61 -20.91
CA GLY A 305 -50.88 -22.36 -21.55
C GLY A 305 -49.74 -21.70 -22.34
N ARG A 306 -49.68 -22.10 -23.59
CA ARG A 306 -48.89 -21.49 -24.68
C ARG A 306 -49.48 -20.18 -25.16
N GLY A 307 -48.67 -19.32 -25.74
CA GLY A 307 -49.11 -18.20 -26.63
C GLY A 307 -47.95 -17.25 -26.84
N ARG A 308 -47.15 -17.37 -27.84
CA ARG A 308 -47.20 -16.91 -29.27
C ARG A 308 -47.40 -15.39 -29.37
N ARG A 309 -46.35 -14.72 -29.82
CA ARG A 309 -46.01 -14.22 -31.19
C ARG A 309 -46.32 -12.74 -31.47
N ASN A 310 -45.38 -12.18 -32.19
CA ASN A 310 -45.44 -11.11 -33.22
C ASN A 310 -45.13 -9.70 -32.68
N GLY A 311 -44.36 -8.88 -33.33
CA GLY A 311 -43.70 -8.92 -34.64
C GLY A 311 -43.37 -7.49 -35.09
N ARG A 312 -42.37 -7.40 -35.92
CA ARG A 312 -42.10 -6.38 -36.98
C ARG A 312 -41.84 -4.93 -36.54
N ALA A 313 -40.75 -4.32 -36.92
CA ALA A 313 -40.10 -4.01 -38.21
C ALA A 313 -40.39 -2.54 -38.63
N GLY A 314 -39.36 -1.87 -39.07
CA GLY A 314 -39.27 -0.59 -39.77
C GLY A 314 -38.01 0.15 -39.36
N GLY A 315 -36.97 0.41 -40.09
CA GLY A 315 -36.84 0.56 -41.56
C GLY A 315 -36.72 2.05 -41.91
N GLY A 316 -35.58 2.49 -42.42
CA GLY A 316 -35.36 3.79 -43.03
C GLY A 316 -33.93 4.30 -42.67
N ASP A 317 -32.93 4.15 -43.39
CA ASP A 317 -32.45 4.52 -44.77
C ASP A 317 -32.38 6.04 -45.02
N GLY A 318 -31.26 6.52 -45.54
CA GLY A 318 -31.05 7.88 -46.06
C GLY A 318 -29.66 8.42 -45.67
N THR A 319 -28.58 8.08 -46.32
CA THR A 319 -27.85 8.54 -47.54
C THR A 319 -27.31 9.99 -47.49
N GLU A 320 -26.05 10.04 -47.90
CA GLU A 320 -25.27 11.12 -48.60
C GLU A 320 -24.86 12.35 -47.80
N GLY A 321 -23.61 12.69 -47.67
CA GLY A 321 -22.48 12.80 -48.60
C GLY A 321 -22.14 14.29 -48.90
N PRO A 322 -21.03 14.67 -49.48
CA PRO A 322 -19.89 15.31 -48.78
C PRO A 322 -19.71 16.79 -49.19
N GLY A 323 -18.94 17.58 -48.44
CA GLY A 323 -18.65 18.97 -48.76
C GLY A 323 -17.26 19.42 -48.27
N ARG A 324 -16.42 19.62 -49.23
CA ARG A 324 -15.07 20.13 -49.26
C ARG A 324 -14.92 21.61 -48.87
N ARG A 325 -13.72 21.90 -48.34
CA ARG A 325 -12.78 23.02 -48.61
C ARG A 325 -12.94 24.32 -47.79
N THR A 326 -11.75 24.61 -47.31
CA THR A 326 -10.87 25.82 -47.37
C THR A 326 -11.17 26.98 -46.45
N GLY A 327 -10.07 27.36 -45.77
CA GLY A 327 -9.88 28.57 -45.03
C GLY A 327 -8.70 28.38 -44.07
#